data_da30844b81a7354eefbee9aa2f73e3e4
#
_entry.id   da30844b81a7354eefbee9aa2f73e3e4
#
_cell.length_a   1.000
_cell.length_b   1.000
_cell.length_c   1.000
_cell.angle_alpha   90.00
_cell.angle_beta   90.00
_cell.angle_gamma   90.00
#
_symmetry.space_group_name_H-M   'P 1'
#
loop_
_entity.id
_entity.type
_entity.pdbx_description
1 polymer ?
#
loop_
_entity_poly.entity_id
_entity_poly.type
_entity_poly.pdbx_seq_one_letter_code
_entity_poly.pdbx_strand_id
1 'polypeptide(L)'
;MQTVDIINNIMDKYYFTEEIKDDEELKAFLKKEIDKSSFNDAIYALLEKKDIETVQNVILTGWLLNCFNPSNEEPLRRLLLLNFHNSHEDIVDLFQTMWNNSSENIPILLKAIDNIPKYLEDDDFKYPYVRKIIYAIGAQPQPESLLALEKLASETNDTEIKKLALHQLEKRKESGRWEYEKNVIS
;
A
#
# COMPACT_ATOMS: atom_id res chain seq x y z
N MET A 1 19.47 -18.85 -8.41
CA MET A 1 18.63 -18.61 -7.21
C MET A 1 17.79 -17.39 -7.51
N GLN A 2 16.48 -17.43 -7.30
CA GLN A 2 15.62 -16.28 -7.56
C GLN A 2 15.85 -15.20 -6.50
N THR A 3 15.61 -13.94 -6.83
CA THR A 3 15.82 -12.81 -5.90
C THR A 3 15.04 -12.96 -4.60
N VAL A 4 13.81 -13.48 -4.68
CA VAL A 4 12.99 -13.77 -3.48
C VAL A 4 13.66 -14.79 -2.55
N ASP A 5 14.37 -15.79 -3.08
CA ASP A 5 15.08 -16.80 -2.28
C ASP A 5 16.29 -16.17 -1.56
N ILE A 6 16.97 -15.21 -2.21
CA ILE A 6 18.08 -14.44 -1.62
C ILE A 6 17.54 -13.59 -0.45
N ILE A 7 16.43 -12.87 -0.68
CA ILE A 7 15.80 -12.04 0.36
C ILE A 7 15.39 -12.90 1.55
N ASN A 8 14.66 -13.99 1.33
CA ASN A 8 14.23 -14.87 2.42
C ASN A 8 15.43 -15.43 3.20
N ASN A 9 16.49 -15.89 2.52
CA ASN A 9 17.69 -16.39 3.18
C ASN A 9 18.39 -15.33 4.08
N ILE A 10 18.43 -14.07 3.63
CA ILE A 10 18.99 -12.97 4.43
C ILE A 10 18.08 -12.67 5.64
N MET A 11 16.75 -12.66 5.44
CA MET A 11 15.80 -12.45 6.53
C MET A 11 15.83 -13.59 7.56
N ASP A 12 15.98 -14.84 7.12
CA ASP A 12 16.16 -15.99 8.02
C ASP A 12 17.41 -15.82 8.91
N LYS A 13 18.51 -15.30 8.37
CA LYS A 13 19.72 -15.01 9.12
C LYS A 13 19.53 -13.92 10.16
N TYR A 14 18.67 -12.95 9.87
CA TYR A 14 18.33 -11.88 10.80
C TYR A 14 17.39 -12.36 11.90
N TYR A 15 16.30 -13.07 11.55
CA TYR A 15 15.26 -13.43 12.51
C TYR A 15 15.53 -14.69 13.32
N PHE A 16 16.25 -15.68 12.76
CA PHE A 16 16.29 -17.03 13.34
C PHE A 16 17.69 -17.51 13.72
N THR A 17 18.75 -17.00 13.11
CA THR A 17 20.11 -17.53 13.37
C THR A 17 21.03 -16.55 14.10
N GLU A 18 20.62 -15.28 14.23
CA GLU A 18 21.42 -14.20 14.80
C GLU A 18 22.77 -13.97 14.07
N GLU A 19 22.90 -14.47 12.84
CA GLU A 19 24.08 -14.21 12.00
C GLU A 19 24.13 -12.73 11.57
N ILE A 20 22.95 -12.07 11.48
CA ILE A 20 22.79 -10.63 11.28
C ILE A 20 22.19 -10.05 12.56
N LYS A 21 22.87 -9.08 13.18
CA LYS A 21 22.62 -8.68 14.58
C LYS A 21 21.68 -7.48 14.74
N ASP A 22 21.61 -6.63 13.72
CA ASP A 22 20.82 -5.40 13.76
C ASP A 22 20.38 -4.95 12.37
N ASP A 23 19.53 -3.92 12.33
CA ASP A 23 18.94 -3.39 11.10
C ASP A 23 19.96 -2.79 10.13
N GLU A 24 21.06 -2.22 10.62
CA GLU A 24 22.11 -1.64 9.78
C GLU A 24 22.92 -2.75 9.08
N GLU A 25 23.19 -3.83 9.78
CA GLU A 25 23.84 -5.01 9.21
C GLU A 25 22.91 -5.71 8.20
N LEU A 26 21.61 -5.87 8.53
CA LEU A 26 20.60 -6.38 7.62
C LEU A 26 20.55 -5.57 6.32
N LYS A 27 20.46 -4.24 6.44
CA LYS A 27 20.44 -3.33 5.32
C LYS A 27 21.71 -3.42 4.46
N ALA A 28 22.88 -3.58 5.09
CA ALA A 28 24.14 -3.75 4.38
C ALA A 28 24.19 -5.06 3.57
N PHE A 29 23.71 -6.17 4.16
CA PHE A 29 23.61 -7.46 3.46
C PHE A 29 22.64 -7.38 2.28
N LEU A 30 21.43 -6.85 2.50
CA LEU A 30 20.44 -6.68 1.43
C LEU A 30 20.97 -5.80 0.30
N LYS A 31 21.60 -4.66 0.63
CA LYS A 31 22.13 -3.72 -0.37
C LYS A 31 23.25 -4.31 -1.23
N LYS A 32 23.99 -5.29 -0.72
CA LYS A 32 25.02 -5.97 -1.47
C LYS A 32 24.48 -6.92 -2.52
N GLU A 33 23.33 -7.57 -2.24
CA GLU A 33 22.79 -8.64 -3.07
C GLU A 33 21.60 -8.19 -3.93
N ILE A 34 20.92 -7.09 -3.54
CA ILE A 34 19.67 -6.63 -4.18
C ILE A 34 19.87 -5.25 -4.81
N ASP A 35 19.70 -5.16 -6.10
CA ASP A 35 19.57 -3.92 -6.85
C ASP A 35 18.12 -3.65 -7.27
N LYS A 36 17.87 -2.49 -7.90
CA LYS A 36 16.52 -2.11 -8.34
C LYS A 36 15.91 -3.07 -9.37
N SER A 37 16.72 -3.67 -10.22
CA SER A 37 16.22 -4.60 -11.25
C SER A 37 15.80 -5.92 -10.62
N SER A 38 16.67 -6.51 -9.82
CA SER A 38 16.39 -7.75 -9.09
C SER A 38 15.24 -7.59 -8.10
N PHE A 39 15.10 -6.40 -7.48
CA PHE A 39 13.95 -6.10 -6.63
C PHE A 39 12.62 -6.09 -7.42
N ASN A 40 12.60 -5.53 -8.64
CA ASN A 40 11.42 -5.59 -9.50
C ASN A 40 11.01 -7.04 -9.80
N ASP A 41 11.98 -7.90 -10.13
CA ASP A 41 11.73 -9.32 -10.36
C ASP A 41 11.14 -10.01 -9.11
N ALA A 42 11.62 -9.64 -7.92
CA ALA A 42 11.08 -10.13 -6.66
C ALA A 42 9.61 -9.72 -6.46
N ILE A 43 9.26 -8.46 -6.71
CA ILE A 43 7.87 -7.96 -6.61
C ILE A 43 6.93 -8.73 -7.54
N TYR A 44 7.32 -8.97 -8.80
CA TYR A 44 6.51 -9.76 -9.74
C TYR A 44 6.34 -11.23 -9.28
N ALA A 45 7.39 -11.82 -8.71
CA ALA A 45 7.36 -13.19 -8.22
C ALA A 45 6.37 -13.40 -7.06
N LEU A 46 6.01 -12.34 -6.28
CA LEU A 46 5.02 -12.41 -5.21
C LEU A 46 3.65 -12.86 -5.68
N LEU A 47 3.26 -12.47 -6.89
CA LEU A 47 1.96 -12.83 -7.47
C LEU A 47 1.82 -14.34 -7.76
N GLU A 48 2.95 -15.03 -7.93
CA GLU A 48 3.01 -16.46 -8.25
C GLU A 48 3.24 -17.33 -7.02
N LYS A 49 4.17 -16.93 -6.14
CA LYS A 49 4.59 -17.73 -4.99
C LYS A 49 3.53 -17.88 -3.90
N LYS A 50 2.66 -16.89 -3.71
CA LYS A 50 1.55 -16.88 -2.73
C LYS A 50 1.98 -17.30 -1.32
N ASP A 51 3.14 -16.85 -0.88
CA ASP A 51 3.69 -17.12 0.44
C ASP A 51 3.69 -15.85 1.29
N ILE A 52 3.10 -15.94 2.51
CA ILE A 52 2.90 -14.77 3.40
C ILE A 52 4.24 -14.17 3.80
N GLU A 53 5.16 -14.99 4.26
CA GLU A 53 6.47 -14.56 4.77
C GLU A 53 7.30 -13.93 3.67
N THR A 54 7.29 -14.53 2.48
CA THR A 54 7.96 -13.96 1.30
C THR A 54 7.41 -12.57 0.95
N VAL A 55 6.09 -12.35 1.02
CA VAL A 55 5.51 -11.02 0.79
C VAL A 55 6.02 -10.02 1.81
N GLN A 56 5.99 -10.37 3.11
CA GLN A 56 6.47 -9.49 4.17
C GLN A 56 7.95 -9.13 3.98
N ASN A 57 8.79 -10.13 3.72
CA ASN A 57 10.23 -9.96 3.54
C ASN A 57 10.58 -9.06 2.36
N VAL A 58 9.88 -9.23 1.22
CA VAL A 58 10.10 -8.39 0.03
C VAL A 58 9.61 -6.96 0.26
N ILE A 59 8.43 -6.76 0.86
CA ILE A 59 7.92 -5.42 1.18
C ILE A 59 8.85 -4.70 2.17
N LEU A 60 9.29 -5.37 3.23
CA LEU A 60 10.25 -4.81 4.18
C LEU A 60 11.58 -4.44 3.49
N THR A 61 12.10 -5.32 2.62
CA THR A 61 13.30 -5.04 1.82
C THR A 61 13.15 -3.77 0.99
N GLY A 62 11.98 -3.60 0.35
CA GLY A 62 11.68 -2.39 -0.44
C GLY A 62 11.76 -1.11 0.38
N TRP A 63 11.23 -1.12 1.60
CA TRP A 63 11.31 0.01 2.53
C TRP A 63 12.75 0.26 3.02
N LEU A 64 13.44 -0.78 3.47
CA LEU A 64 14.82 -0.67 3.99
C LEU A 64 15.79 -0.12 2.95
N LEU A 65 15.68 -0.56 1.69
CA LEU A 65 16.57 -0.17 0.61
C LEU A 65 16.08 1.04 -0.21
N ASN A 66 14.86 1.52 0.04
CA ASN A 66 14.20 2.54 -0.79
C ASN A 66 14.18 2.12 -2.28
N CYS A 67 13.82 0.88 -2.56
CA CYS A 67 13.85 0.27 -3.88
C CYS A 67 12.54 0.42 -4.66
N PHE A 68 11.44 0.80 -4.01
CA PHE A 68 10.16 1.00 -4.70
C PHE A 68 10.28 2.07 -5.79
N ASN A 69 9.68 1.79 -6.94
CA ASN A 69 9.71 2.64 -8.12
C ASN A 69 8.43 2.43 -8.96
N PRO A 70 8.17 3.24 -10.01
CA PRO A 70 6.94 3.14 -10.79
C PRO A 70 6.65 1.77 -11.42
N SER A 71 7.69 0.95 -11.69
CA SER A 71 7.49 -0.41 -12.25
C SER A 71 6.86 -1.37 -11.26
N ASN A 72 6.85 -1.05 -9.95
CA ASN A 72 6.25 -1.87 -8.91
C ASN A 72 4.75 -1.57 -8.70
N GLU A 73 4.25 -0.47 -9.25
CA GLU A 73 2.88 0.00 -9.00
C GLU A 73 1.83 -1.02 -9.47
N GLU A 74 1.96 -1.52 -10.69
CA GLU A 74 1.00 -2.48 -11.26
C GLU A 74 0.95 -3.81 -10.48
N PRO A 75 2.08 -4.52 -10.24
CA PRO A 75 2.02 -5.75 -9.47
C PRO A 75 1.51 -5.54 -8.04
N LEU A 76 1.78 -4.39 -7.39
CA LEU A 76 1.27 -4.10 -6.06
C LEU A 76 -0.21 -3.69 -6.05
N ARG A 77 -0.76 -3.10 -7.11
CA ARG A 77 -2.22 -2.97 -7.30
C ARG A 77 -2.90 -4.34 -7.29
N ARG A 78 -2.32 -5.33 -7.96
CA ARG A 78 -2.86 -6.70 -7.98
C ARG A 78 -2.71 -7.37 -6.63
N LEU A 79 -1.54 -7.24 -6.00
CA LEU A 79 -1.26 -7.82 -4.69
C LEU A 79 -2.22 -7.28 -3.62
N LEU A 80 -2.52 -5.98 -3.62
CA LEU A 80 -3.45 -5.35 -2.68
C LEU A 80 -4.85 -6.01 -2.64
N LEU A 81 -5.28 -6.63 -3.73
CA LEU A 81 -6.59 -7.28 -3.83
C LEU A 81 -6.54 -8.78 -3.54
N LEU A 82 -5.40 -9.34 -3.19
CA LEU A 82 -5.23 -10.77 -2.89
C LEU A 82 -5.19 -11.02 -1.38
N ASN A 83 -5.98 -11.98 -0.89
CA ASN A 83 -6.20 -12.22 0.54
C ASN A 83 -5.27 -13.27 1.16
N PHE A 84 -4.18 -13.65 0.51
CA PHE A 84 -3.26 -14.67 1.02
C PHE A 84 -2.10 -14.11 1.86
N HIS A 85 -1.96 -12.79 2.01
CA HIS A 85 -0.89 -12.12 2.75
C HIS A 85 -1.46 -11.12 3.76
N ASN A 86 -0.60 -10.50 4.57
CA ASN A 86 -0.96 -9.53 5.61
C ASN A 86 -0.22 -8.18 5.51
N SER A 87 0.36 -7.87 4.35
CA SER A 87 1.05 -6.59 4.06
C SER A 87 0.15 -5.54 3.39
N HIS A 88 -1.18 -5.63 3.56
CA HIS A 88 -2.12 -4.72 2.88
C HIS A 88 -1.93 -3.26 3.31
N GLU A 89 -1.70 -3.02 4.59
CA GLU A 89 -1.51 -1.65 5.11
C GLU A 89 -0.24 -1.01 4.54
N ASP A 90 0.87 -1.77 4.47
CA ASP A 90 2.13 -1.29 3.89
C ASP A 90 2.00 -0.96 2.41
N ILE A 91 1.21 -1.77 1.67
CA ILE A 91 0.93 -1.52 0.25
C ILE A 91 0.07 -0.26 0.09
N VAL A 92 -0.95 -0.05 0.93
CA VAL A 92 -1.77 1.18 0.91
C VAL A 92 -0.92 2.41 1.21
N ASP A 93 0.04 2.32 2.14
CA ASP A 93 0.94 3.43 2.46
C ASP A 93 1.81 3.83 1.25
N LEU A 94 2.19 2.89 0.38
CA LEU A 94 2.87 3.20 -0.88
C LEU A 94 1.97 4.01 -1.85
N PHE A 95 0.69 3.67 -1.96
CA PHE A 95 -0.26 4.44 -2.78
C PHE A 95 -0.56 5.82 -2.22
N GLN A 96 -0.44 6.01 -0.92
CA GLN A 96 -0.58 7.33 -0.31
C GLN A 96 0.66 8.21 -0.50
N THR A 97 1.86 7.64 -0.43
CA THR A 97 3.12 8.40 -0.30
C THR A 97 3.93 8.47 -1.59
N MET A 98 3.98 7.40 -2.37
CA MET A 98 4.82 7.29 -3.56
C MET A 98 4.04 7.32 -4.87
N TRP A 99 2.89 6.63 -4.92
CA TRP A 99 2.08 6.49 -6.15
C TRP A 99 0.74 7.20 -6.01
N ASN A 100 0.83 8.49 -5.69
CA ASN A 100 -0.32 9.37 -5.53
C ASN A 100 -0.57 10.26 -6.77
N ASN A 101 -0.12 9.83 -7.93
CA ASN A 101 -0.14 10.57 -9.19
C ASN A 101 -0.92 9.89 -10.33
N SER A 102 -1.70 8.85 -10.03
CA SER A 102 -2.49 8.11 -11.02
C SER A 102 -3.93 7.89 -10.56
N SER A 103 -4.89 8.41 -11.32
CA SER A 103 -6.33 8.15 -11.06
C SER A 103 -6.70 6.67 -11.20
N GLU A 104 -5.88 5.85 -11.87
CA GLU A 104 -6.08 4.40 -11.98
C GLU A 104 -5.96 3.67 -10.63
N ASN A 105 -5.35 4.28 -9.62
CA ASN A 105 -5.28 3.73 -8.26
C ASN A 105 -6.62 3.81 -7.53
N ILE A 106 -7.46 4.80 -7.84
CA ILE A 106 -8.71 5.06 -7.13
C ILE A 106 -9.66 3.85 -7.17
N PRO A 107 -10.00 3.25 -8.33
CA PRO A 107 -10.88 2.10 -8.36
C PRO A 107 -10.30 0.86 -7.65
N ILE A 108 -8.98 0.71 -7.60
CA ILE A 108 -8.32 -0.37 -6.86
C ILE A 108 -8.45 -0.15 -5.35
N LEU A 109 -8.21 1.08 -4.89
CA LEU A 109 -8.35 1.45 -3.48
C LEU A 109 -9.81 1.35 -3.01
N LEU A 110 -10.79 1.76 -3.82
CA LEU A 110 -12.22 1.57 -3.53
C LEU A 110 -12.56 0.08 -3.41
N LYS A 111 -12.06 -0.75 -4.34
CA LYS A 111 -12.26 -2.20 -4.29
C LYS A 111 -11.62 -2.85 -3.05
N ALA A 112 -10.52 -2.31 -2.55
CA ALA A 112 -9.91 -2.79 -1.30
C ALA A 112 -10.78 -2.50 -0.07
N ILE A 113 -11.59 -1.41 -0.07
CA ILE A 113 -12.59 -1.15 0.98
C ILE A 113 -13.70 -2.21 0.96
N ASP A 114 -14.10 -2.67 -0.23
CA ASP A 114 -15.14 -3.70 -0.37
C ASP A 114 -14.63 -5.13 -0.11
N ASN A 115 -13.30 -5.32 -0.08
CA ASN A 115 -12.65 -6.62 0.05
C ASN A 115 -11.65 -6.62 1.21
N ILE A 116 -12.16 -6.40 2.43
CA ILE A 116 -11.32 -6.38 3.65
C ILE A 116 -10.71 -7.78 3.87
N PRO A 117 -9.38 -7.87 4.05
CA PRO A 117 -8.73 -9.14 4.36
C PRO A 117 -9.21 -9.70 5.70
N LYS A 118 -9.34 -11.02 5.78
CA LYS A 118 -9.89 -11.71 6.96
C LYS A 118 -9.20 -11.31 8.28
N TYR A 119 -7.90 -11.08 8.28
CA TYR A 119 -7.15 -10.70 9.48
C TYR A 119 -7.41 -9.24 9.93
N LEU A 120 -8.11 -8.44 9.10
CA LEU A 120 -8.51 -7.06 9.37
C LEU A 120 -10.04 -6.91 9.50
N GLU A 121 -10.82 -8.01 9.55
CA GLU A 121 -12.30 -7.94 9.60
C GLU A 121 -12.83 -7.42 10.94
N ASP A 122 -12.07 -7.57 12.03
CA ASP A 122 -12.41 -7.02 13.33
C ASP A 122 -12.43 -5.48 13.28
N ASP A 123 -13.44 -4.86 13.91
CA ASP A 123 -13.64 -3.41 13.85
C ASP A 123 -12.43 -2.60 14.37
N ASP A 124 -11.68 -3.15 15.33
CA ASP A 124 -10.46 -2.53 15.86
C ASP A 124 -9.35 -2.42 14.82
N PHE A 125 -9.35 -3.27 13.79
CA PHE A 125 -8.39 -3.26 12.69
C PHE A 125 -8.99 -2.75 11.38
N LYS A 126 -10.25 -3.08 11.09
CA LYS A 126 -10.97 -2.71 9.87
C LYS A 126 -10.99 -1.20 9.64
N TYR A 127 -11.45 -0.44 10.63
CA TYR A 127 -11.61 1.00 10.44
C TYR A 127 -10.27 1.77 10.39
N PRO A 128 -9.23 1.43 11.14
CA PRO A 128 -7.88 1.94 10.90
C PRO A 128 -7.38 1.67 9.48
N TYR A 129 -7.55 0.46 8.96
CA TYR A 129 -7.16 0.11 7.59
C TYR A 129 -7.97 0.89 6.54
N VAL A 130 -9.31 0.93 6.67
CA VAL A 130 -10.17 1.71 5.77
C VAL A 130 -9.81 3.20 5.79
N ARG A 131 -9.45 3.74 6.95
CA ARG A 131 -8.97 5.12 7.06
C ARG A 131 -7.71 5.36 6.24
N LYS A 132 -6.74 4.43 6.27
CA LYS A 132 -5.54 4.51 5.43
C LYS A 132 -5.90 4.52 3.94
N ILE A 133 -6.81 3.64 3.52
CA ILE A 133 -7.28 3.58 2.12
C ILE A 133 -7.95 4.92 1.71
N ILE A 134 -8.82 5.47 2.55
CA ILE A 134 -9.49 6.76 2.30
C ILE A 134 -8.46 7.89 2.16
N TYR A 135 -7.41 7.88 2.97
CA TYR A 135 -6.33 8.85 2.87
C TYR A 135 -5.51 8.64 1.58
N ALA A 136 -5.25 7.39 1.20
CA ALA A 136 -4.59 7.07 -0.07
C ALA A 136 -5.43 7.51 -1.28
N ILE A 137 -6.77 7.33 -1.26
CA ILE A 137 -7.68 7.90 -2.27
C ILE A 137 -7.57 9.42 -2.29
N GLY A 138 -7.61 10.05 -1.12
CA GLY A 138 -7.48 11.49 -1.00
C GLY A 138 -6.15 12.06 -1.50
N ALA A 139 -5.09 11.25 -1.55
CA ALA A 139 -3.79 11.65 -2.08
C ALA A 139 -3.70 11.56 -3.61
N GLN A 140 -4.60 10.80 -4.27
CA GLN A 140 -4.61 10.63 -5.73
C GLN A 140 -4.98 11.93 -6.47
N PRO A 141 -4.73 12.01 -7.80
CA PRO A 141 -5.02 13.18 -8.61
C PRO A 141 -6.50 13.57 -8.56
N GLN A 142 -6.74 14.83 -8.79
CA GLN A 142 -8.06 15.45 -8.85
C GLN A 142 -8.39 15.81 -10.30
N PRO A 143 -9.67 15.82 -10.63
CA PRO A 143 -10.87 15.79 -9.76
C PRO A 143 -11.31 14.39 -9.30
N GLU A 144 -10.75 13.32 -9.83
CA GLU A 144 -11.24 11.95 -9.67
C GLU A 144 -11.24 11.51 -8.22
N SER A 145 -10.21 11.86 -7.44
CA SER A 145 -10.13 11.49 -6.01
C SER A 145 -11.21 12.18 -5.18
N LEU A 146 -11.57 13.44 -5.52
CA LEU A 146 -12.63 14.17 -4.86
C LEU A 146 -14.00 13.54 -5.15
N LEU A 147 -14.29 13.23 -6.42
CA LEU A 147 -15.52 12.56 -6.82
C LEU A 147 -15.66 11.18 -6.16
N ALA A 148 -14.58 10.44 -6.05
CA ALA A 148 -14.57 9.14 -5.37
C ALA A 148 -14.91 9.26 -3.88
N LEU A 149 -14.36 10.25 -3.18
CA LEU A 149 -14.67 10.50 -1.76
C LEU A 149 -16.11 10.99 -1.56
N GLU A 150 -16.62 11.88 -2.42
CA GLU A 150 -18.01 12.32 -2.40
C GLU A 150 -18.98 11.15 -2.62
N LYS A 151 -18.68 10.30 -3.61
CA LYS A 151 -19.44 9.09 -3.89
C LYS A 151 -19.44 8.13 -2.69
N LEU A 152 -18.27 7.82 -2.15
CA LEU A 152 -18.13 6.96 -0.98
C LEU A 152 -18.93 7.49 0.21
N ALA A 153 -18.88 8.80 0.50
CA ALA A 153 -19.62 9.43 1.59
C ALA A 153 -21.15 9.40 1.38
N SER A 154 -21.61 9.45 0.12
CA SER A 154 -23.04 9.48 -0.20
C SER A 154 -23.69 8.10 -0.32
N GLU A 155 -22.94 7.10 -0.82
CA GLU A 155 -23.47 5.79 -1.18
C GLU A 155 -23.26 4.70 -0.13
N THR A 156 -22.22 4.84 0.72
CA THR A 156 -21.95 3.81 1.76
C THR A 156 -23.04 3.77 2.82
N ASN A 157 -23.45 2.54 3.20
CA ASN A 157 -24.33 2.28 4.33
C ASN A 157 -23.57 2.15 5.66
N ASP A 158 -22.23 2.01 5.61
CA ASP A 158 -21.38 1.95 6.81
C ASP A 158 -21.15 3.37 7.35
N THR A 159 -21.68 3.61 8.56
CA THR A 159 -21.64 4.94 9.18
C THR A 159 -20.23 5.40 9.52
N GLU A 160 -19.31 4.48 9.82
CA GLU A 160 -17.93 4.82 10.14
C GLU A 160 -17.14 5.16 8.87
N ILE A 161 -17.29 4.38 7.82
CA ILE A 161 -16.71 4.69 6.49
C ILE A 161 -17.20 6.04 5.99
N LYS A 162 -18.51 6.32 6.17
CA LYS A 162 -19.08 7.62 5.80
C LYS A 162 -18.43 8.78 6.56
N LYS A 163 -18.23 8.64 7.89
CA LYS A 163 -17.55 9.66 8.69
C LYS A 163 -16.12 9.89 8.24
N LEU A 164 -15.37 8.80 7.96
CA LEU A 164 -13.99 8.88 7.49
C LEU A 164 -13.89 9.61 6.14
N ALA A 165 -14.79 9.31 5.19
CA ALA A 165 -14.83 9.97 3.89
C ALA A 165 -15.20 11.47 4.03
N LEU A 166 -16.22 11.82 4.83
CA LEU A 166 -16.60 13.19 5.11
C LEU A 166 -15.46 13.98 5.78
N HIS A 167 -14.78 13.38 6.76
CA HIS A 167 -13.63 13.99 7.41
C HIS A 167 -12.51 14.32 6.41
N GLN A 168 -12.22 13.41 5.48
CA GLN A 168 -11.21 13.66 4.46
C GLN A 168 -11.62 14.79 3.49
N LEU A 169 -12.90 14.88 3.13
CA LEU A 169 -13.44 15.97 2.32
C LEU A 169 -13.32 17.33 3.05
N GLU A 170 -13.66 17.38 4.32
CA GLU A 170 -13.54 18.58 5.16
C GLU A 170 -12.08 19.04 5.28
N LYS A 171 -11.16 18.11 5.54
CA LYS A 171 -9.72 18.39 5.59
C LYS A 171 -9.21 19.02 4.29
N ARG A 172 -9.70 18.61 3.12
CA ARG A 172 -9.35 19.23 1.85
C ARG A 172 -9.88 20.67 1.75
N LYS A 173 -11.12 20.89 2.20
CA LYS A 173 -11.73 22.23 2.27
C LYS A 173 -10.91 23.16 3.15
N GLU A 174 -10.53 22.72 4.36
CA GLU A 174 -9.72 23.50 5.29
C GLU A 174 -8.33 23.84 4.71
N SER A 175 -7.74 22.94 3.94
CA SER A 175 -6.44 23.16 3.29
C SER A 175 -6.51 24.08 2.06
N GLY A 176 -7.67 24.59 1.70
CA GLY A 176 -7.90 25.43 0.52
C GLY A 176 -7.91 24.70 -0.82
N ARG A 177 -7.70 23.40 -0.83
CA ARG A 177 -7.73 22.57 -2.06
C ARG A 177 -9.14 22.34 -2.58
N TRP A 178 -10.14 22.38 -1.71
CA TRP A 178 -11.54 22.16 -2.06
C TRP A 178 -12.06 23.14 -3.11
N GLU A 179 -11.82 24.46 -2.93
CA GLU A 179 -12.30 25.48 -3.85
C GLU A 179 -11.59 25.40 -5.22
N TYR A 180 -10.30 25.09 -5.20
CA TYR A 180 -9.53 24.85 -6.42
C TYR A 180 -10.06 23.66 -7.20
N GLU A 181 -10.32 22.56 -6.51
CA GLU A 181 -10.83 21.31 -7.08
C GLU A 181 -12.22 21.48 -7.70
N LYS A 182 -13.12 22.18 -7.03
CA LYS A 182 -14.48 22.46 -7.56
C LYS A 182 -14.47 23.31 -8.83
N ASN A 183 -13.55 24.26 -8.92
CA ASN A 183 -13.42 25.11 -10.09
C ASN A 183 -12.83 24.38 -11.31
N VAL A 184 -12.17 23.27 -11.12
CA VAL A 184 -11.62 22.41 -12.21
C VAL A 184 -12.70 21.46 -12.77
N ILE A 185 -13.72 21.13 -11.97
CA ILE A 185 -14.80 20.18 -12.33
C ILE A 185 -15.97 20.91 -13.03
N SER A 186 -16.11 22.21 -12.84
CA SER A 186 -17.16 23.05 -13.45
C SER A 186 -16.72 23.64 -14.78
#